data_c176abdc1d8aff67cbf0c4977e9645df
#
_entry.id   c176abdc1d8aff67cbf0c4977e9645df
#
_cell.length_a   1.000
_cell.length_b   1.000
_cell.length_c   1.000
_cell.angle_alpha   90.00
_cell.angle_beta   90.00
_cell.angle_gamma   90.00
#
_symmetry.space_group_name_H-M   'P 1'
#
loop_
_entity.id
_entity.type
_entity.pdbx_description
1 polymer ?
#
loop_
_entity_poly.entity_id
_entity_poly.type
_entity_poly.pdbx_seq_one_letter_code
_entity_poly.pdbx_strand_id
1 'polypeptide(L)'
;MRKLFGVLIIALIMCAIGTTMVMAKETVRVSGSTTVLPLAEGGAEAFNGEQSDYQVLVTGGGTGVGMKNIAEGNSDIAMASREVTAEEKSTFGDNFKENMVGYDGIVIGVSKQIYDAGVTALTKDLVKKIYSGETNNWKDLGGPDKLILVVAREQGSGTRDTFNEDIMGDKKAETSGVNTVAGSNAEIRTALTGSDKGIGYLGFSYAEDGAVGAITLDGVKPTAETIKDGSYELARKLYFYTFGDASAGAQAFIDFMMGSEGQKVAREYGFVPL
;
A
#
# COMPACT_ATOMS: atom_id res chain seq x y z
N MET A 1 35.63 85.68 17.61
CA MET A 1 36.47 84.78 16.84
C MET A 1 36.80 83.54 17.68
N ARG A 2 36.05 82.46 17.60
CA ARG A 2 36.44 81.17 18.10
C ARG A 2 35.61 80.11 17.35
N LYS A 3 36.25 79.35 16.48
CA LYS A 3 35.65 78.21 15.69
C LYS A 3 35.45 77.02 16.61
N LEU A 4 34.22 76.59 16.79
CA LEU A 4 33.92 75.27 17.39
C LEU A 4 33.81 74.25 16.25
N PHE A 5 34.74 73.31 16.27
CA PHE A 5 34.67 72.09 15.47
C PHE A 5 33.73 71.13 16.18
N GLY A 6 32.60 70.84 15.59
CA GLY A 6 31.72 69.76 16.01
C GLY A 6 32.14 68.43 15.29
N VAL A 7 32.66 67.50 16.02
CA VAL A 7 32.94 66.12 15.52
C VAL A 7 31.63 65.32 15.59
N LEU A 8 31.10 65.01 14.42
CA LEU A 8 29.91 64.16 14.29
C LEU A 8 30.39 62.69 14.27
N ILE A 9 30.22 61.97 15.37
CA ILE A 9 30.45 60.51 15.46
C ILE A 9 29.22 59.83 14.89
N ILE A 10 29.32 59.29 13.66
CA ILE A 10 28.32 58.43 13.09
C ILE A 10 28.61 57.03 13.60
N ALA A 11 27.86 56.58 14.58
CA ALA A 11 27.87 55.18 15.04
C ALA A 11 27.19 54.32 13.98
N LEU A 12 28.01 53.57 13.22
CA LEU A 12 27.52 52.56 12.26
C LEU A 12 27.05 51.35 13.04
N ILE A 13 25.75 51.27 13.31
CA ILE A 13 25.12 50.04 13.84
C ILE A 13 25.05 49.04 12.69
N MET A 14 26.04 48.17 12.59
CA MET A 14 25.93 46.98 11.77
C MET A 14 24.85 46.06 12.37
N CYS A 15 23.63 46.15 11.86
CA CYS A 15 22.59 45.18 12.11
C CYS A 15 22.99 43.89 11.37
N ALA A 16 23.63 42.95 12.08
CA ALA A 16 23.86 41.60 11.57
C ALA A 16 22.49 40.91 11.44
N ILE A 17 21.85 41.11 10.28
CA ILE A 17 20.70 40.29 9.90
C ILE A 17 21.25 38.91 9.63
N GLY A 18 21.22 38.07 10.66
CA GLY A 18 21.44 36.62 10.50
C GLY A 18 20.35 36.09 9.57
N THR A 19 20.66 36.01 8.28
CA THR A 19 19.85 35.22 7.35
C THR A 19 19.97 33.78 7.77
N THR A 20 19.01 33.29 8.56
CA THR A 20 18.80 31.86 8.70
C THR A 20 18.46 31.36 7.30
N MET A 21 19.43 30.75 6.62
CA MET A 21 19.15 29.95 5.42
C MET A 21 18.21 28.85 5.87
N VAL A 22 16.94 28.97 5.58
CA VAL A 22 16.02 27.84 5.62
C VAL A 22 16.47 26.95 4.45
N MET A 23 17.25 25.92 4.77
CA MET A 23 17.57 24.88 3.80
C MET A 23 16.24 24.24 3.38
N ALA A 24 15.99 24.17 2.08
CA ALA A 24 14.84 23.43 1.57
C ALA A 24 15.02 21.96 1.95
N LYS A 25 13.97 21.34 2.49
CA LYS A 25 13.98 19.92 2.79
C LYS A 25 14.28 19.12 1.52
N GLU A 26 15.13 18.09 1.62
CA GLU A 26 15.31 17.14 0.54
C GLU A 26 14.03 16.30 0.39
N THR A 27 13.54 16.18 -0.85
CA THR A 27 12.30 15.45 -1.12
C THR A 27 12.62 13.97 -1.37
N VAL A 28 11.97 13.08 -0.63
CA VAL A 28 11.96 11.63 -0.83
C VAL A 28 10.65 11.23 -1.48
N ARG A 29 10.69 10.73 -2.71
CA ARG A 29 9.50 10.33 -3.47
C ARG A 29 9.26 8.84 -3.30
N VAL A 30 8.09 8.50 -2.79
CA VAL A 30 7.65 7.11 -2.56
C VAL A 30 6.46 6.83 -3.46
N SER A 31 6.48 5.76 -4.26
CA SER A 31 5.34 5.43 -5.11
C SER A 31 5.11 3.93 -5.23
N GLY A 32 3.89 3.52 -5.59
CA GLY A 32 3.62 2.12 -5.93
C GLY A 32 2.39 1.50 -5.29
N SER A 33 2.55 0.39 -4.60
CA SER A 33 1.47 -0.45 -4.08
C SER A 33 0.42 0.32 -3.30
N THR A 34 -0.83 0.27 -3.77
CA THR A 34 -1.98 0.84 -3.02
C THR A 34 -2.35 0.01 -1.79
N THR A 35 -1.81 -1.20 -1.63
CA THR A 35 -1.89 -1.94 -0.37
C THR A 35 -1.03 -1.29 0.70
N VAL A 36 0.20 -0.92 0.35
CA VAL A 36 1.18 -0.32 1.28
C VAL A 36 0.92 1.17 1.49
N LEU A 37 0.12 1.79 0.63
CA LEU A 37 -0.12 3.24 0.62
C LEU A 37 -0.51 3.80 2.00
N PRO A 38 -1.51 3.27 2.73
CA PRO A 38 -1.88 3.83 4.03
C PRO A 38 -0.75 3.73 5.07
N LEU A 39 0.03 2.63 5.05
CA LEU A 39 1.19 2.46 5.90
C LEU A 39 2.27 3.52 5.60
N ALA A 40 2.56 3.72 4.32
CA ALA A 40 3.58 4.68 3.90
C ALA A 40 3.14 6.14 4.13
N GLU A 41 1.84 6.47 3.95
CA GLU A 41 1.30 7.80 4.24
C GLU A 41 1.36 8.11 5.74
N GLY A 42 0.92 7.18 6.61
CA GLY A 42 1.02 7.34 8.06
C GLY A 42 2.47 7.44 8.53
N GLY A 43 3.36 6.61 7.97
CA GLY A 43 4.80 6.68 8.23
C GLY A 43 5.42 8.00 7.76
N ALA A 44 5.04 8.50 6.59
CA ALA A 44 5.51 9.79 6.08
C ALA A 44 5.04 10.96 6.93
N GLU A 45 3.79 10.93 7.40
CA GLU A 45 3.26 11.94 8.33
C GLU A 45 4.09 11.98 9.62
N ALA A 46 4.30 10.84 10.26
CA ALA A 46 5.09 10.72 11.48
C ALA A 46 6.54 11.17 11.24
N PHE A 47 7.22 10.62 10.24
CA PHE A 47 8.61 10.94 9.91
C PHE A 47 8.80 12.42 9.58
N ASN A 48 7.94 13.01 8.75
CA ASN A 48 7.99 14.42 8.39
C ASN A 48 7.78 15.35 9.60
N GLY A 49 7.04 14.88 10.61
CA GLY A 49 6.80 15.61 11.85
C GLY A 49 7.98 15.59 12.83
N GLU A 50 8.82 14.56 12.79
CA GLU A 50 9.92 14.35 13.75
C GLU A 50 11.25 15.02 13.34
N GLN A 51 11.41 15.36 12.05
CA GLN A 51 12.66 15.92 11.54
C GLN A 51 12.42 17.01 10.49
N SER A 52 13.47 17.81 10.18
CA SER A 52 13.41 18.98 9.30
C SER A 52 14.20 18.83 7.99
N ASP A 53 14.98 17.78 7.83
CA ASP A 53 15.94 17.64 6.73
C ASP A 53 15.31 17.07 5.47
N TYR A 54 14.28 16.22 5.64
CA TYR A 54 13.61 15.49 4.57
C TYR A 54 12.12 15.80 4.51
N GLN A 55 11.56 15.66 3.30
CA GLN A 55 10.11 15.68 3.06
C GLN A 55 9.73 14.45 2.25
N VAL A 56 9.11 13.46 2.88
CA VAL A 56 8.59 12.27 2.21
C VAL A 56 7.25 12.58 1.57
N LEU A 57 7.12 12.27 0.28
CA LEU A 57 5.90 12.39 -0.51
C LEU A 57 5.50 11.01 -1.03
N VAL A 58 4.27 10.59 -0.77
CA VAL A 58 3.78 9.25 -1.08
C VAL A 58 2.69 9.31 -2.14
N THR A 59 2.75 8.43 -3.13
CA THR A 59 1.73 8.28 -4.19
C THR A 59 1.44 6.81 -4.48
N GLY A 60 0.17 6.48 -4.73
CA GLY A 60 -0.23 5.15 -5.19
C GLY A 60 0.13 4.89 -6.66
N GLY A 61 -0.45 3.83 -7.24
CA GLY A 61 -0.31 3.48 -8.66
C GLY A 61 -0.13 1.98 -8.93
N GLY A 62 -0.01 1.17 -7.88
CA GLY A 62 0.24 -0.28 -7.97
C GLY A 62 1.72 -0.63 -7.93
N THR A 63 2.02 -1.87 -7.52
CA THR A 63 3.41 -2.35 -7.34
C THR A 63 4.27 -2.19 -8.59
N GLY A 64 3.74 -2.58 -9.78
CA GLY A 64 4.47 -2.49 -11.04
C GLY A 64 4.84 -1.06 -11.42
N VAL A 65 3.96 -0.08 -11.13
CA VAL A 65 4.25 1.35 -11.34
C VAL A 65 5.39 1.80 -10.42
N GLY A 66 5.37 1.40 -9.14
CA GLY A 66 6.45 1.68 -8.20
C GLY A 66 7.79 1.13 -8.67
N MET A 67 7.84 -0.15 -9.09
CA MET A 67 9.06 -0.79 -9.58
C MET A 67 9.63 -0.08 -10.81
N LYS A 68 8.77 0.28 -11.76
CA LYS A 68 9.16 1.08 -12.93
C LYS A 68 9.71 2.45 -12.52
N ASN A 69 9.01 3.15 -11.62
CA ASN A 69 9.39 4.50 -11.21
C ASN A 69 10.78 4.56 -10.55
N ILE A 70 11.13 3.58 -9.67
CA ILE A 70 12.48 3.55 -9.09
C ILE A 70 13.55 3.19 -10.12
N ALA A 71 13.27 2.28 -11.04
CA ALA A 71 14.21 1.90 -12.10
C ALA A 71 14.49 3.07 -13.08
N GLU A 72 13.51 3.94 -13.31
CA GLU A 72 13.62 5.13 -14.18
C GLU A 72 14.06 6.39 -13.41
N GLY A 73 14.25 6.32 -12.08
CA GLY A 73 14.63 7.49 -11.24
C GLY A 73 13.50 8.49 -11.00
N ASN A 74 12.24 8.11 -11.26
CA ASN A 74 11.06 8.93 -11.02
C ASN A 74 10.63 8.92 -9.55
N SER A 75 11.01 7.90 -8.79
CA SER A 75 10.84 7.77 -7.34
C SER A 75 12.11 7.25 -6.69
N ASP A 76 12.26 7.49 -5.40
CA ASP A 76 13.41 7.07 -4.61
C ASP A 76 13.13 5.73 -3.92
N ILE A 77 11.86 5.46 -3.60
CA ILE A 77 11.38 4.22 -2.97
C ILE A 77 10.15 3.72 -3.73
N ALA A 78 10.11 2.42 -4.01
CA ALA A 78 8.89 1.75 -4.48
C ALA A 78 8.21 1.01 -3.32
N MET A 79 6.91 1.24 -3.15
CA MET A 79 6.05 0.40 -2.34
C MET A 79 5.65 -0.86 -3.11
N ALA A 80 5.81 -2.03 -2.52
CA ALA A 80 5.44 -3.29 -3.14
C ALA A 80 4.72 -4.23 -2.18
N SER A 81 3.73 -4.95 -2.70
CA SER A 81 2.96 -5.98 -1.98
C SER A 81 3.19 -7.38 -2.56
N ARG A 82 4.29 -7.55 -3.24
CA ARG A 82 4.89 -8.79 -3.74
C ARG A 82 6.38 -8.57 -4.00
N GLU A 83 7.09 -9.63 -4.20
CA GLU A 83 8.48 -9.56 -4.65
C GLU A 83 8.61 -9.02 -6.09
N VAL A 84 9.82 -8.54 -6.43
CA VAL A 84 10.16 -8.14 -7.79
C VAL A 84 10.11 -9.37 -8.71
N THR A 85 9.47 -9.22 -9.88
CA THR A 85 9.28 -10.32 -10.83
C THR A 85 10.52 -10.55 -11.70
N ALA A 86 10.62 -11.75 -12.28
CA ALA A 86 11.66 -12.05 -13.27
C ALA A 86 11.55 -11.15 -14.51
N GLU A 87 10.33 -10.74 -14.90
CA GLU A 87 10.07 -9.83 -16.01
C GLU A 87 10.58 -8.41 -15.69
N GLU A 88 10.35 -7.90 -14.47
CA GLU A 88 10.88 -6.62 -14.00
C GLU A 88 12.42 -6.63 -13.97
N LYS A 89 13.02 -7.70 -13.42
CA LYS A 89 14.49 -7.87 -13.44
C LYS A 89 15.05 -7.96 -14.86
N SER A 90 14.37 -8.65 -15.77
CA SER A 90 14.77 -8.75 -17.18
C SER A 90 14.69 -7.40 -17.89
N THR A 91 13.68 -6.58 -17.54
CA THR A 91 13.42 -5.29 -18.20
C THR A 91 14.35 -4.18 -17.67
N PHE A 92 14.53 -4.10 -16.35
CA PHE A 92 15.21 -2.98 -15.70
C PHE A 92 16.59 -3.34 -15.13
N GLY A 93 16.93 -4.62 -15.07
CA GLY A 93 18.16 -5.11 -14.41
C GLY A 93 17.90 -5.59 -12.97
N ASP A 94 18.93 -6.19 -12.36
CA ASP A 94 18.84 -6.83 -11.04
C ASP A 94 19.39 -5.94 -9.90
N ASN A 95 19.08 -4.65 -9.96
CA ASN A 95 19.61 -3.66 -9.00
C ASN A 95 18.61 -3.30 -7.89
N PHE A 96 17.52 -4.08 -7.78
CA PHE A 96 16.49 -3.90 -6.75
C PHE A 96 17.02 -4.31 -5.37
N LYS A 97 16.93 -3.40 -4.40
CA LYS A 97 17.26 -3.63 -2.99
C LYS A 97 15.98 -3.73 -2.18
N GLU A 98 15.81 -4.83 -1.49
CA GLU A 98 14.61 -5.16 -0.74
C GLU A 98 14.70 -4.76 0.72
N ASN A 99 13.66 -4.11 1.23
CA ASN A 99 13.48 -3.78 2.64
C ASN A 99 12.06 -4.19 3.05
N MET A 100 11.93 -5.21 3.89
CA MET A 100 10.63 -5.66 4.38
C MET A 100 10.11 -4.72 5.45
N VAL A 101 8.86 -4.24 5.30
CA VAL A 101 8.26 -3.24 6.21
C VAL A 101 7.07 -3.77 7.01
N GLY A 102 6.62 -4.99 6.75
CA GLY A 102 5.52 -5.63 7.47
C GLY A 102 4.87 -6.76 6.69
N TYR A 103 3.75 -7.25 7.20
CA TYR A 103 2.91 -8.27 6.55
C TYR A 103 1.51 -7.74 6.28
N ASP A 104 0.82 -8.35 5.32
CA ASP A 104 -0.57 -8.10 4.95
C ASP A 104 -1.24 -9.42 4.58
N GLY A 105 -2.57 -9.49 4.70
CA GLY A 105 -3.39 -10.56 4.17
C GLY A 105 -4.25 -10.06 3.01
N ILE A 106 -4.39 -10.87 1.96
CA ILE A 106 -5.39 -10.59 0.92
C ILE A 106 -6.72 -11.14 1.38
N VAL A 107 -7.62 -10.24 1.76
CA VAL A 107 -8.99 -10.58 2.19
C VAL A 107 -9.87 -10.78 0.97
N ILE A 108 -10.60 -11.89 0.92
CA ILE A 108 -11.75 -12.03 0.04
C ILE A 108 -12.90 -11.27 0.71
N GLY A 109 -13.25 -10.14 0.12
CA GLY A 109 -14.29 -9.24 0.64
C GLY A 109 -15.59 -9.40 -0.13
N VAL A 110 -16.71 -9.35 0.58
CA VAL A 110 -18.05 -9.29 -0.02
C VAL A 110 -18.81 -8.06 0.47
N SER A 111 -19.79 -7.62 -0.29
CA SER A 111 -20.74 -6.60 0.18
C SER A 111 -21.33 -7.00 1.52
N LYS A 112 -21.50 -6.03 2.42
CA LYS A 112 -21.99 -6.28 3.78
C LYS A 112 -23.32 -7.03 3.80
N GLN A 113 -24.22 -6.76 2.86
CA GLN A 113 -25.51 -7.42 2.71
C GLN A 113 -25.38 -8.92 2.37
N ILE A 114 -24.37 -9.32 1.60
CA ILE A 114 -24.10 -10.72 1.30
C ILE A 114 -23.56 -11.43 2.54
N TYR A 115 -22.63 -10.78 3.25
CA TYR A 115 -22.08 -11.30 4.49
C TYR A 115 -23.18 -11.51 5.56
N ASP A 116 -24.04 -10.52 5.75
CA ASP A 116 -25.15 -10.56 6.73
C ASP A 116 -26.25 -11.56 6.33
N ALA A 117 -26.37 -11.87 5.03
CA ALA A 117 -27.26 -12.92 4.53
C ALA A 117 -26.72 -14.35 4.74
N GLY A 118 -25.53 -14.50 5.36
CA GLY A 118 -24.97 -15.80 5.77
C GLY A 118 -23.79 -16.30 4.92
N VAL A 119 -23.41 -15.60 3.84
CA VAL A 119 -22.21 -15.98 3.08
C VAL A 119 -20.97 -15.43 3.80
N THR A 120 -20.48 -16.17 4.79
CA THR A 120 -19.38 -15.74 5.67
C THR A 120 -18.11 -16.56 5.48
N ALA A 121 -18.18 -17.66 4.71
CA ALA A 121 -17.06 -18.54 4.43
C ALA A 121 -17.12 -19.06 2.98
N LEU A 122 -15.97 -19.13 2.33
CA LEU A 122 -15.79 -19.74 1.01
C LEU A 122 -14.51 -20.58 1.02
N THR A 123 -14.40 -21.50 0.07
CA THR A 123 -13.13 -22.17 -0.24
C THR A 123 -12.42 -21.45 -1.38
N LYS A 124 -11.10 -21.64 -1.50
CA LYS A 124 -10.32 -21.16 -2.66
C LYS A 124 -10.94 -21.64 -3.98
N ASP A 125 -11.40 -22.89 -4.04
CA ASP A 125 -12.06 -23.46 -5.22
C ASP A 125 -13.35 -22.71 -5.59
N LEU A 126 -14.18 -22.35 -4.61
CA LEU A 126 -15.40 -21.55 -4.85
C LEU A 126 -15.05 -20.13 -5.31
N VAL A 127 -14.05 -19.49 -4.72
CA VAL A 127 -13.56 -18.18 -5.18
C VAL A 127 -13.05 -18.28 -6.61
N LYS A 128 -12.27 -19.32 -6.94
CA LYS A 128 -11.81 -19.59 -8.30
C LYS A 128 -12.96 -19.73 -9.28
N LYS A 129 -14.02 -20.51 -8.95
CA LYS A 129 -15.22 -20.67 -9.78
C LYS A 129 -15.97 -19.36 -10.00
N ILE A 130 -16.00 -18.48 -9.02
CA ILE A 130 -16.59 -17.14 -9.19
C ILE A 130 -15.78 -16.33 -10.18
N TYR A 131 -14.45 -16.26 -10.02
CA TYR A 131 -13.59 -15.47 -10.89
C TYR A 131 -13.41 -16.05 -12.30
N SER A 132 -13.58 -17.36 -12.48
CA SER A 132 -13.66 -17.99 -13.81
C SER A 132 -15.03 -17.84 -14.48
N GLY A 133 -16.07 -17.41 -13.74
CA GLY A 133 -17.44 -17.27 -14.26
C GLY A 133 -18.28 -18.54 -14.23
N GLU A 134 -17.76 -19.63 -13.67
CA GLU A 134 -18.50 -20.88 -13.49
C GLU A 134 -19.64 -20.75 -12.46
N THR A 135 -19.43 -19.90 -11.44
CA THR A 135 -20.45 -19.58 -10.42
C THR A 135 -20.74 -18.08 -10.50
N ASN A 136 -21.97 -17.71 -10.79
CA ASN A 136 -22.36 -16.32 -11.02
C ASN A 136 -23.57 -15.85 -10.20
N ASN A 137 -24.11 -16.67 -9.29
CA ASN A 137 -25.23 -16.31 -8.45
C ASN A 137 -24.97 -16.69 -6.99
N TRP A 138 -25.25 -15.78 -6.07
CA TRP A 138 -25.06 -16.01 -4.63
C TRP A 138 -25.89 -17.13 -4.05
N LYS A 139 -27.08 -17.46 -4.64
CA LYS A 139 -27.92 -18.58 -4.18
C LYS A 139 -27.20 -19.93 -4.25
N ASP A 140 -26.28 -20.10 -5.22
CA ASP A 140 -25.52 -21.33 -5.39
C ASP A 140 -24.48 -21.51 -4.26
N LEU A 141 -24.27 -20.43 -3.48
CA LEU A 141 -23.35 -20.34 -2.34
C LEU A 141 -24.08 -20.14 -1.00
N GLY A 142 -25.39 -20.40 -0.96
CA GLY A 142 -26.23 -20.24 0.24
C GLY A 142 -26.67 -18.80 0.55
N GLY A 143 -26.44 -17.87 -0.36
CA GLY A 143 -26.86 -16.48 -0.25
C GLY A 143 -28.19 -16.18 -0.96
N PRO A 144 -28.53 -14.89 -1.13
CA PRO A 144 -29.75 -14.47 -1.82
C PRO A 144 -29.68 -14.76 -3.34
N ASP A 145 -30.85 -14.85 -3.99
CA ASP A 145 -30.93 -15.00 -5.46
C ASP A 145 -30.56 -13.67 -6.15
N LYS A 146 -29.25 -13.43 -6.26
CA LYS A 146 -28.64 -12.26 -6.89
C LYS A 146 -27.41 -12.66 -7.70
N LEU A 147 -27.28 -12.09 -8.90
CA LEU A 147 -26.06 -12.24 -9.68
C LEU A 147 -24.88 -11.60 -8.93
N ILE A 148 -23.74 -12.28 -8.96
CA ILE A 148 -22.50 -11.80 -8.32
C ILE A 148 -21.91 -10.65 -9.14
N LEU A 149 -21.59 -9.53 -8.49
CA LEU A 149 -20.75 -8.48 -9.06
C LEU A 149 -19.29 -8.78 -8.69
N VAL A 150 -18.52 -9.28 -9.64
CA VAL A 150 -17.10 -9.65 -9.44
C VAL A 150 -16.20 -8.46 -9.77
N VAL A 151 -15.44 -8.00 -8.77
CA VAL A 151 -14.52 -6.87 -8.89
C VAL A 151 -13.09 -7.38 -8.77
N ALA A 152 -12.24 -7.08 -9.76
CA ALA A 152 -10.83 -7.43 -9.75
C ALA A 152 -9.94 -6.17 -9.72
N ARG A 153 -8.64 -6.37 -9.55
CA ARG A 153 -7.63 -5.33 -9.66
C ARG A 153 -7.04 -5.28 -11.07
N GLU A 154 -6.48 -4.13 -11.40
CA GLU A 154 -5.77 -3.84 -12.64
C GLU A 154 -4.50 -4.67 -12.80
N GLN A 155 -3.94 -4.71 -14.02
CA GLN A 155 -2.60 -5.28 -14.27
C GLN A 155 -1.52 -4.45 -13.55
N GLY A 156 -0.47 -5.13 -13.07
CA GLY A 156 0.59 -4.50 -12.27
C GLY A 156 0.24 -4.32 -10.79
N SER A 157 -0.99 -4.66 -10.37
CA SER A 157 -1.35 -4.76 -8.97
C SER A 157 -0.68 -5.97 -8.33
N GLY A 158 0.17 -5.74 -7.31
CA GLY A 158 0.75 -6.85 -6.53
C GLY A 158 -0.30 -7.70 -5.83
N THR A 159 -1.46 -7.11 -5.46
CA THR A 159 -2.58 -7.84 -4.87
C THR A 159 -3.23 -8.77 -5.90
N ARG A 160 -3.36 -8.33 -7.16
CA ARG A 160 -3.85 -9.19 -8.24
C ARG A 160 -2.87 -10.31 -8.54
N ASP A 161 -1.58 -10.00 -8.63
CA ASP A 161 -0.57 -11.00 -8.98
C ASP A 161 -0.55 -12.14 -7.95
N THR A 162 -0.58 -11.81 -6.64
CA THR A 162 -0.65 -12.80 -5.56
C THR A 162 -2.00 -13.54 -5.57
N PHE A 163 -3.13 -12.83 -5.70
CA PHE A 163 -4.44 -13.48 -5.80
C PHE A 163 -4.51 -14.46 -6.97
N ASN A 164 -4.04 -14.07 -8.14
CA ASN A 164 -4.06 -14.94 -9.31
C ASN A 164 -3.14 -16.15 -9.11
N GLU A 165 -1.96 -15.99 -8.53
CA GLU A 165 -1.05 -17.11 -8.25
C GLU A 165 -1.68 -18.10 -7.28
N ASP A 166 -2.22 -17.63 -6.15
CA ASP A 166 -2.66 -18.49 -5.05
C ASP A 166 -4.08 -19.06 -5.23
N ILE A 167 -4.97 -18.34 -5.94
CA ILE A 167 -6.36 -18.75 -6.18
C ILE A 167 -6.54 -19.31 -7.57
N MET A 168 -6.04 -18.62 -8.60
CA MET A 168 -6.24 -19.05 -9.98
C MET A 168 -5.18 -20.06 -10.43
N GLY A 169 -4.01 -20.08 -9.77
CA GLY A 169 -2.89 -20.99 -10.06
C GLY A 169 -1.91 -20.48 -11.10
N ASP A 170 -2.11 -19.26 -11.63
CA ASP A 170 -1.21 -18.58 -12.57
C ASP A 170 -1.37 -17.07 -12.46
N LYS A 171 -0.27 -16.32 -12.28
CA LYS A 171 -0.27 -14.83 -12.22
C LYS A 171 -0.96 -14.17 -13.41
N LYS A 172 -0.91 -14.80 -14.59
CA LYS A 172 -1.51 -14.32 -15.84
C LYS A 172 -2.88 -14.96 -16.12
N ALA A 173 -3.47 -15.65 -15.14
CA ALA A 173 -4.77 -16.30 -15.30
C ALA A 173 -5.83 -15.33 -15.81
N GLU A 174 -6.63 -15.80 -16.77
CA GLU A 174 -7.83 -15.12 -17.19
C GLU A 174 -8.93 -15.25 -16.13
N THR A 175 -9.58 -14.15 -15.84
CA THR A 175 -10.68 -14.06 -14.85
C THR A 175 -11.96 -13.68 -15.57
N SER A 176 -12.51 -14.61 -16.37
CA SER A 176 -13.66 -14.39 -17.26
C SER A 176 -14.94 -13.96 -16.53
N GLY A 177 -15.04 -14.26 -15.23
CA GLY A 177 -16.17 -13.86 -14.38
C GLY A 177 -16.13 -12.40 -13.93
N VAL A 178 -15.04 -11.66 -14.17
CA VAL A 178 -14.88 -10.28 -13.71
C VAL A 178 -15.80 -9.33 -14.48
N ASN A 179 -16.57 -8.53 -13.72
CA ASN A 179 -17.46 -7.51 -14.25
C ASN A 179 -16.82 -6.11 -14.29
N THR A 180 -15.93 -5.84 -13.31
CA THR A 180 -15.31 -4.51 -13.14
C THR A 180 -13.87 -4.65 -12.68
N VAL A 181 -13.01 -3.75 -13.15
CA VAL A 181 -11.61 -3.65 -12.74
C VAL A 181 -11.41 -2.34 -11.99
N ALA A 182 -10.85 -2.43 -10.79
CA ALA A 182 -10.53 -1.32 -9.90
C ALA A 182 -9.04 -1.00 -9.92
N GLY A 183 -8.67 0.28 -9.93
CA GLY A 183 -7.29 0.77 -9.95
C GLY A 183 -6.61 0.83 -8.57
N SER A 184 -7.34 0.49 -7.48
CA SER A 184 -6.80 0.54 -6.12
C SER A 184 -7.56 -0.34 -5.15
N ASN A 185 -6.96 -0.62 -3.97
CA ASN A 185 -7.68 -1.27 -2.86
C ASN A 185 -8.86 -0.42 -2.36
N ALA A 186 -8.71 0.91 -2.34
CA ALA A 186 -9.78 1.83 -1.96
C ALA A 186 -10.98 1.75 -2.93
N GLU A 187 -10.72 1.60 -4.23
CA GLU A 187 -11.80 1.42 -5.22
C GLU A 187 -12.49 0.06 -5.08
N ILE A 188 -11.76 -1.04 -4.78
CA ILE A 188 -12.40 -2.33 -4.43
C ILE A 188 -13.33 -2.13 -3.23
N ARG A 189 -12.83 -1.52 -2.15
CA ARG A 189 -13.64 -1.24 -0.97
C ARG A 189 -14.90 -0.42 -1.32
N THR A 190 -14.74 0.65 -2.11
CA THR A 190 -15.86 1.49 -2.57
C THR A 190 -16.88 0.68 -3.38
N ALA A 191 -16.42 -0.17 -4.29
CA ALA A 191 -17.31 -1.02 -5.08
C ALA A 191 -18.11 -2.01 -4.22
N LEU A 192 -17.47 -2.60 -3.20
CA LEU A 192 -18.11 -3.55 -2.28
C LEU A 192 -19.10 -2.87 -1.31
N THR A 193 -18.73 -1.70 -0.78
CA THR A 193 -19.62 -0.93 0.12
C THR A 193 -20.78 -0.27 -0.61
N GLY A 194 -20.60 0.10 -1.87
CA GLY A 194 -21.64 0.66 -2.75
C GLY A 194 -22.53 -0.37 -3.44
N SER A 195 -22.28 -1.67 -3.24
CA SER A 195 -23.03 -2.77 -3.84
C SER A 195 -23.69 -3.64 -2.77
N ASP A 196 -24.79 -4.27 -3.12
CA ASP A 196 -25.48 -5.28 -2.29
C ASP A 196 -25.22 -6.72 -2.75
N LYS A 197 -24.26 -6.94 -3.66
CA LYS A 197 -24.00 -8.23 -4.34
C LYS A 197 -22.55 -8.43 -4.79
N GLY A 198 -21.61 -7.62 -4.31
CA GLY A 198 -20.22 -7.61 -4.75
C GLY A 198 -19.34 -8.66 -4.07
N ILE A 199 -18.34 -9.13 -4.81
CA ILE A 199 -17.15 -9.80 -4.30
C ILE A 199 -15.90 -9.15 -4.88
N GLY A 200 -14.84 -9.04 -4.09
CA GLY A 200 -13.55 -8.51 -4.50
C GLY A 200 -12.44 -9.01 -3.58
N TYR A 201 -11.21 -8.64 -3.88
CA TYR A 201 -10.06 -8.93 -3.03
C TYR A 201 -9.26 -7.66 -2.78
N LEU A 202 -8.83 -7.46 -1.52
CA LEU A 202 -8.17 -6.25 -1.06
C LEU A 202 -7.25 -6.57 0.14
N GLY A 203 -6.36 -5.64 0.48
CA GLY A 203 -5.53 -5.78 1.68
C GLY A 203 -6.35 -5.78 2.96
N PHE A 204 -5.88 -6.49 3.98
CA PHE A 204 -6.55 -6.68 5.28
C PHE A 204 -6.91 -5.34 5.94
N SER A 205 -6.00 -4.36 5.95
CA SER A 205 -6.24 -3.02 6.50
C SER A 205 -7.47 -2.30 5.93
N TYR A 206 -7.86 -2.62 4.70
CA TYR A 206 -9.05 -2.04 4.05
C TYR A 206 -10.38 -2.71 4.43
N ALA A 207 -10.33 -3.84 5.13
CA ALA A 207 -11.51 -4.61 5.55
C ALA A 207 -11.68 -4.68 7.07
N GLU A 208 -10.72 -4.18 7.86
CA GLU A 208 -10.64 -4.36 9.32
C GLU A 208 -11.81 -3.70 10.07
N ASP A 209 -12.33 -2.57 9.59
CA ASP A 209 -13.44 -1.84 10.20
C ASP A 209 -14.82 -2.50 10.02
N GLY A 210 -14.89 -3.61 9.27
CA GLY A 210 -16.11 -4.38 9.05
C GLY A 210 -17.11 -3.77 8.07
N ALA A 211 -16.75 -2.70 7.35
CA ALA A 211 -17.61 -2.13 6.30
C ALA A 211 -17.71 -3.07 5.08
N VAL A 212 -16.69 -3.91 4.88
CA VAL A 212 -16.67 -5.02 3.94
C VAL A 212 -16.74 -6.32 4.72
N GLY A 213 -17.57 -7.28 4.28
CA GLY A 213 -17.64 -8.62 4.88
C GLY A 213 -16.38 -9.42 4.54
N ALA A 214 -15.47 -9.58 5.50
CA ALA A 214 -14.25 -10.38 5.32
C ALA A 214 -14.58 -11.89 5.43
N ILE A 215 -14.44 -12.61 4.33
CA ILE A 215 -14.76 -14.04 4.23
C ILE A 215 -13.70 -14.88 4.95
N THR A 216 -14.15 -15.88 5.69
CA THR A 216 -13.32 -17.00 6.15
C THR A 216 -12.95 -17.85 4.92
N LEU A 217 -11.66 -18.04 4.62
CA LEU A 217 -11.18 -18.79 3.46
C LEU A 217 -10.62 -20.13 3.91
N ASP A 218 -11.12 -21.23 3.34
CA ASP A 218 -10.76 -22.61 3.71
C ASP A 218 -10.77 -22.88 5.23
N GLY A 219 -11.73 -22.25 5.93
CA GLY A 219 -11.90 -22.39 7.38
C GLY A 219 -11.02 -21.47 8.22
N VAL A 220 -10.14 -20.65 7.62
CA VAL A 220 -9.28 -19.69 8.33
C VAL A 220 -9.78 -18.27 8.13
N LYS A 221 -10.02 -17.57 9.24
CA LYS A 221 -10.41 -16.15 9.22
C LYS A 221 -9.18 -15.27 9.05
N PRO A 222 -9.21 -14.24 8.19
CA PRO A 222 -8.13 -13.25 8.12
C PRO A 222 -8.11 -12.39 9.39
N THR A 223 -7.06 -12.55 10.18
CA THR A 223 -6.78 -11.75 11.38
C THR A 223 -5.28 -11.44 11.43
N ALA A 224 -4.90 -10.42 12.19
CA ALA A 224 -3.47 -10.11 12.35
C ALA A 224 -2.65 -11.33 12.84
N GLU A 225 -3.24 -12.17 13.71
CA GLU A 225 -2.60 -13.39 14.22
C GLU A 225 -2.41 -14.43 13.10
N THR A 226 -3.50 -14.78 12.37
CA THR A 226 -3.44 -15.81 11.32
C THR A 226 -2.63 -15.38 10.09
N ILE A 227 -2.52 -14.08 9.85
CA ILE A 227 -1.63 -13.51 8.83
C ILE A 227 -0.17 -13.64 9.29
N LYS A 228 0.12 -13.34 10.56
CA LYS A 228 1.49 -13.35 11.10
C LYS A 228 2.05 -14.77 11.23
N ASP A 229 1.27 -15.71 11.70
CA ASP A 229 1.70 -17.11 11.87
C ASP A 229 1.64 -17.94 10.58
N GLY A 230 1.11 -17.34 9.48
CA GLY A 230 1.02 -17.97 8.17
C GLY A 230 -0.11 -19.00 8.03
N SER A 231 -1.01 -19.14 9.02
CA SER A 231 -2.17 -20.03 8.91
C SER A 231 -3.21 -19.50 7.92
N TYR A 232 -3.29 -18.18 7.70
CA TYR A 232 -4.03 -17.59 6.60
C TYR A 232 -3.19 -17.61 5.33
N GLU A 233 -3.49 -18.51 4.40
CA GLU A 233 -2.64 -18.80 3.25
C GLU A 233 -2.45 -17.63 2.27
N LEU A 234 -3.37 -16.64 2.22
CA LEU A 234 -3.20 -15.43 1.42
C LEU A 234 -2.43 -14.33 2.17
N ALA A 235 -1.57 -14.71 3.12
CA ALA A 235 -0.64 -13.80 3.78
C ALA A 235 0.56 -13.51 2.88
N ARG A 236 1.06 -12.27 2.94
CA ARG A 236 2.20 -11.81 2.14
C ARG A 236 3.05 -10.80 2.88
N LYS A 237 4.29 -10.65 2.43
CA LYS A 237 5.20 -9.60 2.87
C LYS A 237 4.96 -8.30 2.13
N LEU A 238 5.21 -7.19 2.79
CA LEU A 238 5.19 -5.85 2.23
C LEU A 238 6.61 -5.28 2.22
N TYR A 239 6.92 -4.54 1.16
CA TYR A 239 8.28 -4.10 0.90
C TYR A 239 8.36 -2.63 0.50
N PHE A 240 9.48 -2.03 0.87
CA PHE A 240 10.06 -0.89 0.22
C PHE A 240 11.26 -1.34 -0.61
N TYR A 241 11.27 -1.01 -1.89
CA TYR A 241 12.40 -1.26 -2.77
C TYR A 241 13.11 0.04 -3.13
N THR A 242 14.44 -0.02 -3.24
CA THR A 242 15.24 0.99 -3.94
C THR A 242 15.88 0.36 -5.18
N PHE A 243 16.34 1.17 -6.12
CA PHE A 243 17.07 0.71 -7.30
C PHE A 243 18.50 1.20 -7.20
N GLY A 244 19.42 0.32 -6.84
CA GLY A 244 20.76 0.67 -6.39
C GLY A 244 20.79 1.16 -4.96
N ASP A 245 21.80 1.94 -4.61
CA ASP A 245 21.98 2.47 -3.27
C ASP A 245 20.96 3.59 -3.00
N ALA A 246 20.34 3.55 -1.82
CA ALA A 246 19.39 4.56 -1.40
C ALA A 246 20.08 5.91 -1.18
N SER A 247 19.38 7.01 -1.49
CA SER A 247 19.78 8.33 -1.00
C SER A 247 19.73 8.38 0.53
N ALA A 248 20.39 9.34 1.14
CA ALA A 248 20.39 9.49 2.60
C ALA A 248 18.97 9.66 3.16
N GLY A 249 18.12 10.43 2.48
CA GLY A 249 16.72 10.62 2.87
C GLY A 249 15.87 9.36 2.69
N ALA A 250 16.07 8.62 1.59
CA ALA A 250 15.38 7.36 1.35
C ALA A 250 15.76 6.31 2.41
N GLN A 251 17.06 6.19 2.73
CA GLN A 251 17.54 5.26 3.76
C GLN A 251 16.97 5.64 5.14
N ALA A 252 16.99 6.93 5.50
CA ALA A 252 16.45 7.40 6.76
C ALA A 252 14.97 7.06 6.92
N PHE A 253 14.17 7.21 5.86
CA PHE A 253 12.75 6.84 5.89
C PHE A 253 12.56 5.30 5.98
N ILE A 254 13.35 4.52 5.26
CA ILE A 254 13.32 3.06 5.36
C ILE A 254 13.66 2.60 6.79
N ASP A 255 14.73 3.15 7.37
CA ASP A 255 15.15 2.81 8.73
C ASP A 255 14.07 3.20 9.77
N PHE A 256 13.43 4.37 9.59
CA PHE A 256 12.30 4.78 10.42
C PHE A 256 11.16 3.77 10.33
N MET A 257 10.75 3.38 9.13
CA MET A 257 9.64 2.44 8.93
C MET A 257 9.93 1.03 9.48
N MET A 258 11.18 0.59 9.43
CA MET A 258 11.62 -0.70 10.01
C MET A 258 11.85 -0.61 11.52
N GLY A 259 12.01 0.57 12.07
CA GLY A 259 12.21 0.83 13.49
C GLY A 259 10.91 0.81 14.32
N SER A 260 11.05 1.02 15.64
CA SER A 260 9.92 0.94 16.60
C SER A 260 8.75 1.87 16.27
N GLU A 261 9.03 3.10 15.84
CA GLU A 261 7.98 4.09 15.53
C GLU A 261 7.24 3.72 14.25
N GLY A 262 7.93 3.35 13.18
CA GLY A 262 7.31 2.87 11.94
C GLY A 262 6.50 1.59 12.17
N GLN A 263 6.97 0.68 13.02
CA GLN A 263 6.24 -0.54 13.37
C GLN A 263 5.03 -0.27 14.30
N LYS A 264 5.04 0.83 15.05
CA LYS A 264 3.86 1.33 15.75
C LYS A 264 2.82 1.86 14.76
N VAL A 265 3.25 2.69 13.80
CA VAL A 265 2.39 3.14 12.69
C VAL A 265 1.78 1.95 11.95
N ALA A 266 2.55 0.89 11.67
CA ALA A 266 2.03 -0.31 11.02
C ALA A 266 0.82 -0.89 11.77
N ARG A 267 0.90 -1.02 13.09
CA ARG A 267 -0.23 -1.49 13.93
C ARG A 267 -1.42 -0.54 13.90
N GLU A 268 -1.17 0.76 13.99
CA GLU A 268 -2.22 1.79 14.01
C GLU A 268 -3.02 1.85 12.70
N TYR A 269 -2.36 1.51 11.58
CA TYR A 269 -2.99 1.46 10.26
C TYR A 269 -3.48 0.05 9.86
N GLY A 270 -3.61 -0.88 10.83
CA GLY A 270 -4.16 -2.23 10.60
C GLY A 270 -3.23 -3.18 9.84
N PHE A 271 -1.92 -2.91 9.82
CA PHE A 271 -0.93 -3.82 9.25
C PHE A 271 -0.32 -4.72 10.32
N VAL A 272 0.18 -5.88 9.90
CA VAL A 272 0.88 -6.80 10.79
C VAL A 272 2.37 -6.44 10.81
N PRO A 273 2.92 -6.05 11.98
CA PRO A 273 4.31 -5.60 12.07
C PRO A 273 5.31 -6.76 11.93
N LEU A 274 6.57 -6.39 11.71
CA LEU A 274 7.75 -7.28 11.65
C LEU A 274 7.93 -8.14 12.89
#